data_40e8de5c73243e6b9250e4b881c2ad97
#
_entry.id   40e8de5c73243e6b9250e4b881c2ad97
#
_cell.length_a   1.000
_cell.length_b   1.000
_cell.length_c   1.000
_cell.angle_alpha   90.00
_cell.angle_beta   90.00
_cell.angle_gamma   90.00
#
_symmetry.space_group_name_H-M   'P 1'
#
loop_
_entity.id
_entity.type
_entity.pdbx_description
1 polymer ?
#
loop_
_entity_poly.entity_id
_entity_poly.type
_entity_poly.pdbx_seq_one_letter_code
_entity_poly.pdbx_strand_id
1 'polypeptide(L)'
;EPDKVLRFAIVAVILLFLIGALIIGTRMMNPRVDATEGVKKLTELEDANVQKIDVQIQELEQTEADEAAAWKAKSAKEKMDGCIVLGDSTALGFRQNDILSKSQVKSKDGATVSDAEGSGLNELLTSVTEAETAPQKLILCIGRGDVAVSGETADTFAANYKSFVEQVKAALPDTKVYVCSIPAYLSLTSTGDATGSADSDTDSDSKSSSDSDTSSDDSSSSKMSTVLDVTSYNEALKTLCKEEKVKYVDTTDLTDASYYGEDGSTMTKAYYEACINKILEAAFRNYVIQ
;
A
#
# COMPACT_ATOMS: atom_id res chain seq x y z
N GLU A 1 -102.61 33.12 10.51
CA GLU A 1 -101.67 32.39 11.38
C GLU A 1 -100.30 33.22 11.45
N PRO A 2 -100.35 34.45 11.87
CA PRO A 2 -99.11 35.29 11.98
C PRO A 2 -98.12 34.84 13.03
N ASP A 3 -98.57 34.15 14.07
CA ASP A 3 -97.69 33.68 15.19
C ASP A 3 -96.73 32.58 14.80
N LYS A 4 -97.02 31.78 13.79
CA LYS A 4 -96.11 30.74 13.32
C LYS A 4 -94.96 31.33 12.52
N VAL A 5 -95.26 32.34 11.69
CA VAL A 5 -94.25 33.02 10.89
C VAL A 5 -93.30 33.80 11.80
N LEU A 6 -93.82 34.45 12.82
CA LEU A 6 -92.98 35.15 13.79
C LEU A 6 -92.06 34.21 14.59
N ARG A 7 -92.53 33.06 14.98
CA ARG A 7 -91.73 32.02 15.68
C ARG A 7 -90.65 31.49 14.78
N PHE A 8 -90.93 31.21 13.49
CA PHE A 8 -89.91 30.80 12.52
C PHE A 8 -88.88 31.91 12.28
N ALA A 9 -89.24 33.16 12.19
CA ALA A 9 -88.30 34.29 12.02
C ALA A 9 -87.36 34.41 13.23
N ILE A 10 -87.91 34.27 14.47
CA ILE A 10 -87.09 34.33 15.67
C ILE A 10 -86.12 33.16 15.74
N VAL A 11 -86.52 31.93 15.41
CA VAL A 11 -85.65 30.76 15.37
C VAL A 11 -84.52 30.93 14.30
N ALA A 12 -84.87 31.46 13.15
CA ALA A 12 -83.90 31.71 12.08
C ALA A 12 -82.80 32.75 12.49
N VAL A 13 -83.24 33.84 13.19
CA VAL A 13 -82.31 34.84 13.70
C VAL A 13 -81.36 34.26 14.75
N ILE A 14 -81.88 33.44 15.67
CA ILE A 14 -81.08 32.78 16.72
C ILE A 14 -80.06 31.82 16.05
N LEU A 15 -80.50 31.08 15.06
CA LEU A 15 -79.65 30.15 14.34
C LEU A 15 -78.48 30.86 13.58
N LEU A 16 -78.76 32.02 12.96
CA LEU A 16 -77.76 32.87 12.33
C LEU A 16 -76.79 33.45 13.38
N PHE A 17 -77.27 33.81 14.57
CA PHE A 17 -76.35 34.30 15.63
C PHE A 17 -75.48 33.19 16.17
N LEU A 18 -76.00 31.95 16.32
CA LEU A 18 -75.19 30.81 16.72
C LEU A 18 -74.13 30.43 15.71
N ILE A 19 -74.51 30.47 14.42
CA ILE A 19 -73.56 30.22 13.35
C ILE A 19 -72.41 31.29 13.29
N GLY A 20 -72.85 32.58 13.47
CA GLY A 20 -71.88 33.69 13.54
C GLY A 20 -70.96 33.57 14.78
N ALA A 21 -71.46 33.21 15.93
CA ALA A 21 -70.68 32.99 17.14
C ALA A 21 -69.74 31.80 16.99
N LEU A 22 -70.13 30.72 16.28
CA LEU A 22 -69.27 29.57 15.98
C LEU A 22 -68.17 29.91 15.03
N ILE A 23 -68.41 30.73 14.00
CA ILE A 23 -67.37 31.17 13.03
C ILE A 23 -66.36 32.11 13.72
N ILE A 24 -66.85 33.00 14.59
CA ILE A 24 -65.96 33.92 15.34
C ILE A 24 -65.14 33.11 16.38
N GLY A 25 -65.79 32.14 17.07
CA GLY A 25 -65.12 31.27 18.04
C GLY A 25 -64.03 30.40 17.39
N THR A 26 -64.31 29.81 16.24
CA THR A 26 -63.27 29.04 15.52
C THR A 26 -62.14 29.89 15.00
N ARG A 27 -62.39 31.16 14.59
CA ARG A 27 -61.34 32.09 14.19
C ARG A 27 -60.51 32.56 15.37
N MET A 28 -61.09 32.77 16.55
CA MET A 28 -60.37 33.16 17.76
C MET A 28 -59.56 32.01 18.38
N MET A 29 -60.09 30.76 18.28
CA MET A 29 -59.40 29.57 18.81
C MET A 29 -58.27 29.05 17.90
N ASN A 30 -58.24 29.48 16.63
CA ASN A 30 -57.20 29.07 15.71
C ASN A 30 -56.56 30.30 15.03
N PRO A 31 -55.83 31.12 15.81
CA PRO A 31 -55.10 32.23 15.23
C PRO A 31 -54.14 31.67 14.18
N ARG A 32 -54.20 32.13 12.95
CA ARG A 32 -53.17 31.82 11.95
C ARG A 32 -51.87 32.45 12.48
N VAL A 33 -51.04 31.58 13.06
CA VAL A 33 -49.68 31.98 13.45
C VAL A 33 -48.96 32.30 12.15
N ASP A 34 -48.58 33.56 11.97
CA ASP A 34 -47.73 33.93 10.88
C ASP A 34 -46.30 33.39 11.17
N ALA A 35 -46.00 32.23 10.58
CA ALA A 35 -44.72 31.56 10.75
C ALA A 35 -43.65 32.10 9.78
N THR A 36 -43.99 33.12 8.95
CA THR A 36 -43.12 33.62 7.90
C THR A 36 -41.80 34.16 8.46
N GLU A 37 -41.83 34.83 9.56
CA GLU A 37 -40.66 35.39 10.24
C GLU A 37 -39.81 34.29 10.88
N GLY A 38 -40.44 33.27 11.45
CA GLY A 38 -39.77 32.12 12.01
C GLY A 38 -39.10 31.25 10.96
N VAL A 39 -39.79 31.04 9.84
CA VAL A 39 -39.21 30.31 8.70
C VAL A 39 -38.04 31.07 8.11
N LYS A 40 -38.15 32.40 7.91
CA LYS A 40 -37.07 33.24 7.42
C LYS A 40 -35.83 33.16 8.33
N LYS A 41 -36.05 33.22 9.64
CA LYS A 41 -34.95 33.15 10.61
C LYS A 41 -34.31 31.77 10.67
N LEU A 42 -35.07 30.71 10.48
CA LEU A 42 -34.57 29.33 10.34
C LEU A 42 -33.71 29.21 9.08
N THR A 43 -34.17 29.71 7.94
CA THR A 43 -33.44 29.66 6.69
C THR A 43 -32.14 30.49 6.78
N GLU A 44 -32.18 31.68 7.40
CA GLU A 44 -30.98 32.48 7.63
C GLU A 44 -29.94 31.76 8.53
N LEU A 45 -30.41 31.04 9.56
CA LEU A 45 -29.54 30.28 10.45
C LEU A 45 -28.97 29.02 9.76
N GLU A 46 -29.77 28.37 8.93
CA GLU A 46 -29.39 27.21 8.16
C GLU A 46 -28.35 27.57 7.08
N ASP A 47 -28.60 28.66 6.34
CA ASP A 47 -27.67 29.18 5.32
C ASP A 47 -26.34 29.66 5.95
N ALA A 48 -26.38 30.34 7.09
CA ALA A 48 -25.19 30.79 7.80
C ALA A 48 -24.36 29.61 8.35
N ASN A 49 -25.02 28.52 8.76
CA ASN A 49 -24.34 27.32 9.25
C ASN A 49 -23.71 26.54 8.08
N VAL A 50 -24.43 26.40 6.95
CA VAL A 50 -23.93 25.74 5.73
C VAL A 50 -22.71 26.51 5.18
N GLN A 51 -22.78 27.82 5.03
CA GLN A 51 -21.65 28.61 4.55
C GLN A 51 -20.41 28.50 5.44
N LYS A 52 -20.59 28.46 6.76
CA LYS A 52 -19.48 28.29 7.69
C LYS A 52 -18.85 26.89 7.55
N ILE A 53 -19.67 25.87 7.37
CA ILE A 53 -19.19 24.50 7.13
C ILE A 53 -18.48 24.39 5.79
N ASP A 54 -19.02 24.98 4.73
CA ASP A 54 -18.40 25.00 3.41
C ASP A 54 -17.01 25.64 3.42
N VAL A 55 -16.86 26.79 4.10
CA VAL A 55 -15.55 27.43 4.27
C VAL A 55 -14.59 26.52 5.04
N GLN A 56 -15.03 25.87 6.10
CA GLN A 56 -14.19 24.95 6.86
C GLN A 56 -13.77 23.72 6.04
N ILE A 57 -14.67 23.19 5.21
CA ILE A 57 -14.36 22.10 4.29
C ILE A 57 -13.30 22.54 3.27
N GLN A 58 -13.47 23.71 2.65
CA GLN A 58 -12.49 24.23 1.69
C GLN A 58 -11.12 24.48 2.32
N GLU A 59 -11.06 24.99 3.55
CA GLU A 59 -9.81 25.19 4.29
C GLU A 59 -9.14 23.83 4.59
N LEU A 60 -9.91 22.79 4.97
CA LEU A 60 -9.39 21.44 5.19
C LEU A 60 -8.89 20.83 3.89
N GLU A 61 -9.68 20.89 2.82
CA GLU A 61 -9.29 20.38 1.50
C GLU A 61 -8.01 21.05 0.98
N GLN A 62 -7.90 22.38 1.15
CA GLN A 62 -6.68 23.10 0.78
C GLN A 62 -5.49 22.66 1.62
N THR A 63 -5.66 22.51 2.93
CA THR A 63 -4.61 22.05 3.85
C THR A 63 -4.14 20.65 3.49
N GLU A 64 -5.08 19.73 3.24
CA GLU A 64 -4.77 18.36 2.80
C GLU A 64 -4.05 18.34 1.45
N ALA A 65 -4.46 19.17 0.49
CA ALA A 65 -3.80 19.29 -0.79
C ALA A 65 -2.37 19.84 -0.66
N ASP A 66 -2.15 20.85 0.19
CA ASP A 66 -0.83 21.42 0.46
C ASP A 66 0.08 20.41 1.17
N GLU A 67 -0.43 19.66 2.14
CA GLU A 67 0.29 18.58 2.81
C GLU A 67 0.66 17.46 1.83
N ALA A 68 -0.27 17.05 0.95
CA ALA A 68 -0.01 16.04 -0.07
C ALA A 68 1.04 16.51 -1.08
N ALA A 69 1.00 17.78 -1.49
CA ALA A 69 2.00 18.36 -2.37
C ALA A 69 3.38 18.43 -1.70
N ALA A 70 3.45 18.85 -0.44
CA ALA A 70 4.66 18.86 0.35
C ALA A 70 5.23 17.45 0.53
N TRP A 71 4.37 16.44 0.79
CA TRP A 71 4.78 15.04 0.85
C TRP A 71 5.34 14.54 -0.49
N LYS A 72 4.68 14.82 -1.61
CA LYS A 72 5.14 14.42 -2.94
C LYS A 72 6.52 14.99 -3.27
N ALA A 73 6.81 16.20 -2.84
CA ALA A 73 8.09 16.88 -3.06
C ALA A 73 9.27 16.29 -2.26
N LYS A 74 9.01 15.57 -1.17
CA LYS A 74 10.06 14.95 -0.34
C LYS A 74 10.78 13.82 -1.08
N SER A 75 12.10 13.71 -0.83
CA SER A 75 12.90 12.56 -1.25
C SER A 75 12.48 11.28 -0.54
N ALA A 76 12.88 10.11 -1.05
CA ALA A 76 12.64 8.82 -0.38
C ALA A 76 13.23 8.79 1.04
N LYS A 77 14.43 9.37 1.23
CA LYS A 77 15.08 9.49 2.55
C LYS A 77 14.23 10.27 3.55
N GLU A 78 13.66 11.40 3.13
CA GLU A 78 12.79 12.22 4.00
C GLU A 78 11.44 11.56 4.27
N LYS A 79 10.87 10.86 3.27
CA LYS A 79 9.62 10.10 3.45
C LYS A 79 9.79 8.91 4.41
N MET A 80 10.98 8.34 4.45
CA MET A 80 11.33 7.21 5.32
C MET A 80 11.94 7.64 6.65
N ASP A 81 11.80 8.90 7.03
CA ASP A 81 12.25 9.36 8.33
C ASP A 81 11.51 8.62 9.47
N GLY A 82 12.24 8.21 10.50
CA GLY A 82 11.72 7.36 11.58
C GLY A 82 11.37 5.92 11.17
N CYS A 83 11.76 5.48 9.96
CA CYS A 83 11.58 4.10 9.49
C CYS A 83 12.94 3.41 9.33
N ILE A 84 12.94 2.09 9.48
CA ILE A 84 14.12 1.25 9.26
C ILE A 84 13.78 0.13 8.27
N VAL A 85 14.66 -0.09 7.30
CA VAL A 85 14.69 -1.29 6.45
C VAL A 85 15.71 -2.25 7.05
N LEU A 86 15.28 -3.46 7.41
CA LEU A 86 16.11 -4.51 8.00
C LEU A 86 16.12 -5.73 7.08
N GLY A 87 17.29 -6.31 6.84
CA GLY A 87 17.33 -7.53 6.06
C GLY A 87 18.71 -7.93 5.55
N ASP A 88 18.65 -8.72 4.48
CA ASP A 88 19.80 -9.31 3.78
C ASP A 88 20.44 -8.36 2.75
N SER A 89 21.07 -8.91 1.73
CA SER A 89 21.66 -8.16 0.61
C SER A 89 20.63 -7.29 -0.15
N THR A 90 19.35 -7.68 -0.15
CA THR A 90 18.27 -6.87 -0.72
C THR A 90 18.11 -5.55 0.04
N ALA A 91 18.09 -5.62 1.37
CA ALA A 91 18.05 -4.41 2.20
C ALA A 91 19.30 -3.55 2.04
N LEU A 92 20.48 -4.19 1.92
CA LEU A 92 21.76 -3.51 1.73
C LEU A 92 21.76 -2.62 0.48
N GLY A 93 21.13 -3.07 -0.60
CA GLY A 93 21.08 -2.37 -1.87
C GLY A 93 20.41 -1.00 -1.80
N PHE A 94 19.45 -0.76 -0.91
CA PHE A 94 18.88 0.59 -0.72
C PHE A 94 19.94 1.61 -0.31
N ARG A 95 20.89 1.21 0.52
CA ARG A 95 22.00 2.07 0.94
C ARG A 95 23.06 2.18 -0.15
N GLN A 96 23.43 1.09 -0.80
CA GLN A 96 24.47 1.07 -1.83
C GLN A 96 24.09 1.91 -3.05
N ASN A 97 22.81 1.97 -3.39
CA ASN A 97 22.27 2.78 -4.48
C ASN A 97 21.84 4.20 -4.05
N ASP A 98 22.19 4.62 -2.83
CA ASP A 98 21.88 5.95 -2.28
C ASP A 98 20.37 6.29 -2.22
N ILE A 99 19.50 5.27 -2.17
CA ILE A 99 18.04 5.43 -2.01
C ILE A 99 17.70 5.81 -0.56
N LEU A 100 18.35 5.15 0.41
CA LEU A 100 18.18 5.39 1.84
C LEU A 100 19.53 5.65 2.51
N SER A 101 19.51 6.32 3.66
CA SER A 101 20.68 6.61 4.46
C SER A 101 21.16 5.38 5.25
N LYS A 102 22.40 5.43 5.74
CA LYS A 102 22.99 4.37 6.59
C LYS A 102 22.19 4.16 7.88
N SER A 103 21.60 5.20 8.44
CA SER A 103 20.78 5.10 9.67
C SER A 103 19.45 4.39 9.42
N GLN A 104 18.92 4.48 8.20
CA GLN A 104 17.64 3.89 7.80
C GLN A 104 17.76 2.43 7.34
N VAL A 105 18.98 1.91 7.15
CA VAL A 105 19.19 0.54 6.68
C VAL A 105 20.05 -0.24 7.65
N LYS A 106 19.50 -1.33 8.17
CA LYS A 106 20.19 -2.34 8.97
C LYS A 106 20.24 -3.63 8.17
N SER A 107 21.41 -4.00 7.69
CA SER A 107 21.55 -5.12 6.77
C SER A 107 22.85 -5.86 6.97
N LYS A 108 22.80 -7.17 6.71
CA LYS A 108 23.96 -8.05 6.66
C LYS A 108 23.81 -8.98 5.47
N ASP A 109 24.83 -9.02 4.62
CA ASP A 109 24.84 -9.96 3.50
C ASP A 109 24.80 -11.39 4.02
N GLY A 110 23.98 -12.24 3.40
CA GLY A 110 23.75 -13.61 3.83
C GLY A 110 22.89 -13.78 5.09
N ALA A 111 22.24 -12.71 5.61
CA ALA A 111 21.28 -12.86 6.69
C ALA A 111 20.08 -13.70 6.23
N THR A 112 19.70 -14.69 7.04
CA THR A 112 18.61 -15.64 6.76
C THR A 112 17.71 -15.81 7.99
N VAL A 113 16.44 -16.13 7.79
CA VAL A 113 15.54 -16.50 8.89
C VAL A 113 15.71 -17.96 9.30
N SER A 114 16.21 -18.81 8.42
CA SER A 114 16.50 -20.22 8.69
C SER A 114 17.64 -20.40 9.70
N ASP A 115 18.58 -19.45 9.73
CA ASP A 115 19.63 -19.38 10.75
C ASP A 115 19.80 -17.94 11.25
N ALA A 116 18.77 -17.41 11.91
CA ALA A 116 18.74 -16.02 12.35
C ALA A 116 19.88 -15.64 13.33
N GLU A 117 20.38 -16.59 14.09
CA GLU A 117 21.50 -16.40 15.00
C GLU A 117 22.85 -16.44 14.27
N GLY A 118 23.15 -17.54 13.55
CA GLY A 118 24.42 -17.73 12.86
C GLY A 118 24.61 -16.76 11.69
N SER A 119 23.56 -16.40 10.98
CA SER A 119 23.61 -15.40 9.91
C SER A 119 23.73 -13.96 10.41
N GLY A 120 23.50 -13.72 11.71
CA GLY A 120 23.54 -12.40 12.34
C GLY A 120 22.28 -11.56 12.16
N LEU A 121 21.16 -12.16 11.79
CA LEU A 121 19.87 -11.47 11.68
C LEU A 121 19.39 -11.00 13.07
N ASN A 122 19.58 -11.80 14.12
CA ASN A 122 19.26 -11.43 15.49
C ASN A 122 20.11 -10.25 16.00
N GLU A 123 21.38 -10.16 15.60
CA GLU A 123 22.23 -9.00 15.91
C GLU A 123 21.70 -7.72 15.27
N LEU A 124 21.20 -7.83 14.02
CA LEU A 124 20.57 -6.68 13.36
C LEU A 124 19.32 -6.22 14.10
N LEU A 125 18.46 -7.15 14.53
CA LEU A 125 17.28 -6.82 15.33
C LEU A 125 17.68 -6.15 16.65
N THR A 126 18.68 -6.69 17.34
CA THR A 126 19.22 -6.09 18.58
C THR A 126 19.69 -4.66 18.34
N SER A 127 20.37 -4.40 17.23
CA SER A 127 20.83 -3.04 16.88
C SER A 127 19.69 -2.04 16.63
N VAL A 128 18.49 -2.52 16.33
CA VAL A 128 17.29 -1.69 16.17
C VAL A 128 16.61 -1.47 17.53
N THR A 129 16.55 -2.50 18.36
CA THR A 129 15.90 -2.43 19.68
C THR A 129 16.69 -1.63 20.71
N GLU A 130 18.02 -1.61 20.59
CA GLU A 130 18.92 -0.82 21.45
C GLU A 130 19.09 0.63 21.00
N ALA A 131 18.47 1.02 19.89
CA ALA A 131 18.48 2.41 19.44
C ALA A 131 17.73 3.31 20.43
N GLU A 132 18.18 4.56 20.59
CA GLU A 132 17.55 5.53 21.50
C GLU A 132 16.05 5.73 21.22
N THR A 133 15.66 5.57 19.98
CA THR A 133 14.25 5.72 19.53
C THR A 133 13.86 4.52 18.68
N ALA A 134 12.79 3.84 19.08
CA ALA A 134 12.22 2.76 18.30
C ALA A 134 11.68 3.30 16.96
N PRO A 135 11.82 2.56 15.86
CA PRO A 135 11.30 3.00 14.58
C PRO A 135 9.77 2.97 14.58
N GLN A 136 9.15 3.94 13.90
CA GLN A 136 7.70 3.95 13.70
C GLN A 136 7.25 2.79 12.79
N LYS A 137 8.09 2.46 11.81
CA LYS A 137 7.88 1.38 10.85
C LYS A 137 9.17 0.59 10.66
N LEU A 138 9.04 -0.72 10.63
CA LEU A 138 10.13 -1.65 10.31
C LEU A 138 9.75 -2.42 9.04
N ILE A 139 10.58 -2.31 8.03
CA ILE A 139 10.40 -2.97 6.74
C ILE A 139 11.40 -4.13 6.67
N LEU A 140 10.91 -5.34 6.57
CA LEU A 140 11.71 -6.56 6.48
C LEU A 140 11.91 -6.93 4.99
N CYS A 141 13.15 -6.91 4.54
CA CYS A 141 13.57 -7.32 3.21
C CYS A 141 14.55 -8.49 3.36
N ILE A 142 14.02 -9.68 3.65
CA ILE A 142 14.77 -10.91 3.98
C ILE A 142 14.18 -12.07 3.19
N GLY A 143 15.01 -13.05 2.86
CA GLY A 143 14.58 -14.29 2.26
C GLY A 143 15.38 -14.69 1.03
N ARG A 144 16.16 -13.79 0.46
CA ARG A 144 16.98 -14.09 -0.71
C ARG A 144 18.04 -15.17 -0.40
N GLY A 145 18.66 -15.07 0.78
CA GLY A 145 19.60 -16.08 1.27
C GLY A 145 18.92 -17.42 1.58
N ASP A 146 17.72 -17.37 2.15
CA ASP A 146 16.97 -18.57 2.52
C ASP A 146 16.57 -19.42 1.31
N VAL A 147 16.08 -18.80 0.24
CA VAL A 147 15.70 -19.50 -1.00
C VAL A 147 16.91 -20.19 -1.66
N ALA A 148 18.10 -19.68 -1.45
CA ALA A 148 19.33 -20.26 -1.97
C ALA A 148 19.85 -21.46 -1.16
N VAL A 149 19.31 -21.70 0.05
CA VAL A 149 19.73 -22.82 0.92
C VAL A 149 19.16 -24.15 0.38
N SER A 150 20.05 -25.10 0.15
CA SER A 150 19.64 -26.43 -0.31
C SER A 150 18.77 -27.14 0.72
N GLY A 151 17.58 -27.57 0.30
CA GLY A 151 16.63 -28.30 1.15
C GLY A 151 15.68 -27.40 1.95
N GLU A 152 15.78 -26.09 1.86
CA GLU A 152 14.78 -25.19 2.43
C GLU A 152 13.48 -25.33 1.62
N THR A 153 12.36 -25.44 2.33
CA THR A 153 11.03 -25.48 1.73
C THR A 153 10.27 -24.20 2.06
N ALA A 154 9.28 -23.84 1.26
CA ALA A 154 8.44 -22.66 1.54
C ALA A 154 7.76 -22.74 2.91
N ASP A 155 7.36 -23.93 3.35
CA ASP A 155 6.73 -24.16 4.66
C ASP A 155 7.72 -23.97 5.82
N THR A 156 8.93 -24.54 5.72
CA THR A 156 9.99 -24.37 6.71
C THR A 156 10.42 -22.91 6.81
N PHE A 157 10.64 -22.28 5.65
CA PHE A 157 10.94 -20.87 5.57
C PHE A 157 9.86 -20.00 6.24
N ALA A 158 8.57 -20.27 5.94
CA ALA A 158 7.47 -19.51 6.54
C ALA A 158 7.41 -19.68 8.06
N ALA A 159 7.68 -20.90 8.58
CA ALA A 159 7.73 -21.16 10.02
C ALA A 159 8.87 -20.36 10.71
N ASN A 160 10.06 -20.35 10.10
CA ASN A 160 11.21 -19.60 10.59
C ASN A 160 10.93 -18.08 10.52
N TYR A 161 10.36 -17.62 9.41
CA TYR A 161 9.99 -16.20 9.26
C TYR A 161 8.95 -15.77 10.27
N LYS A 162 7.96 -16.61 10.57
CA LYS A 162 6.95 -16.37 11.60
C LYS A 162 7.60 -16.17 12.97
N SER A 163 8.50 -17.08 13.35
CA SER A 163 9.23 -16.95 14.60
C SER A 163 10.00 -15.63 14.70
N PHE A 164 10.62 -15.21 13.60
CA PHE A 164 11.32 -13.92 13.57
C PHE A 164 10.35 -12.73 13.67
N VAL A 165 9.21 -12.74 12.97
CA VAL A 165 8.18 -11.69 13.09
C VAL A 165 7.63 -11.61 14.51
N GLU A 166 7.41 -12.73 15.18
CA GLU A 166 6.96 -12.77 16.57
C GLU A 166 8.01 -12.15 17.52
N GLN A 167 9.30 -12.44 17.31
CA GLN A 167 10.40 -11.79 18.06
C GLN A 167 10.42 -10.28 17.82
N VAL A 168 10.28 -9.83 16.58
CA VAL A 168 10.19 -8.39 16.24
C VAL A 168 9.03 -7.73 16.96
N LYS A 169 7.83 -8.33 16.92
CA LYS A 169 6.63 -7.77 17.58
C LYS A 169 6.77 -7.72 19.10
N ALA A 170 7.42 -8.72 19.69
CA ALA A 170 7.69 -8.75 21.12
C ALA A 170 8.68 -7.66 21.54
N ALA A 171 9.71 -7.44 20.74
CA ALA A 171 10.75 -6.45 21.02
C ALA A 171 10.32 -5.01 20.70
N LEU A 172 9.45 -4.82 19.72
CA LEU A 172 9.01 -3.52 19.18
C LEU A 172 7.47 -3.46 19.07
N PRO A 173 6.73 -3.46 20.20
CA PRO A 173 5.27 -3.63 20.19
C PRO A 173 4.51 -2.48 19.50
N ASP A 174 5.05 -1.28 19.51
CA ASP A 174 4.43 -0.09 18.90
C ASP A 174 4.85 0.16 17.45
N THR A 175 5.79 -0.65 16.94
CA THR A 175 6.33 -0.52 15.58
C THR A 175 5.44 -1.24 14.58
N LYS A 176 5.07 -0.57 13.49
CA LYS A 176 4.34 -1.20 12.37
C LYS A 176 5.30 -2.00 11.50
N VAL A 177 5.05 -3.30 11.36
CA VAL A 177 5.90 -4.21 10.60
C VAL A 177 5.36 -4.40 9.18
N TYR A 178 6.27 -4.30 8.21
CA TYR A 178 6.03 -4.55 6.79
C TYR A 178 7.00 -5.62 6.31
N VAL A 179 6.53 -6.54 5.47
CA VAL A 179 7.34 -7.63 4.91
C VAL A 179 7.32 -7.49 3.39
N CYS A 180 8.47 -7.29 2.79
CA CYS A 180 8.60 -7.26 1.33
C CYS A 180 8.65 -8.68 0.77
N SER A 181 8.10 -8.85 -0.43
CA SER A 181 8.32 -10.08 -1.21
C SER A 181 9.80 -10.29 -1.52
N ILE A 182 10.18 -11.54 -1.70
CA ILE A 182 11.52 -11.91 -2.16
C ILE A 182 11.59 -11.59 -3.65
N PRO A 183 12.61 -10.82 -4.10
CA PRO A 183 12.79 -10.52 -5.52
C PRO A 183 13.15 -11.81 -6.30
N ALA A 184 12.62 -11.90 -7.52
CA ALA A 184 12.99 -13.00 -8.42
C ALA A 184 14.46 -12.89 -8.82
N TYR A 185 15.09 -14.05 -8.99
CA TYR A 185 16.39 -14.12 -9.67
C TYR A 185 16.13 -14.29 -11.15
N LEU A 186 16.70 -13.41 -11.96
CA LEU A 186 16.67 -13.53 -13.41
C LEU A 186 18.03 -14.03 -13.88
N SER A 187 18.03 -15.04 -14.75
CA SER A 187 19.24 -15.47 -15.47
C SER A 187 19.15 -15.01 -16.91
N LEU A 188 20.22 -14.45 -17.40
CA LEU A 188 20.39 -14.20 -18.83
C LEU A 188 20.75 -15.53 -19.48
N THR A 189 19.82 -16.20 -20.12
CA THR A 189 20.13 -17.28 -21.03
C THR A 189 20.52 -16.65 -22.36
N SER A 190 21.85 -16.63 -22.67
CA SER A 190 22.27 -16.45 -24.05
C SER A 190 21.69 -17.64 -24.85
N THR A 191 20.87 -17.33 -25.86
CA THR A 191 20.45 -18.32 -26.85
C THR A 191 21.63 -18.69 -27.74
N GLY A 192 22.51 -19.49 -27.20
CA GLY A 192 23.62 -20.16 -27.90
C GLY A 192 23.52 -21.64 -27.60
N ASP A 193 22.84 -22.32 -28.49
CA ASP A 193 22.98 -23.77 -28.71
C ASP A 193 22.70 -24.72 -27.53
N ALA A 194 21.44 -25.11 -27.41
CA ALA A 194 21.05 -26.35 -26.72
C ALA A 194 20.93 -27.49 -27.75
N THR A 195 22.05 -27.97 -28.26
CA THR A 195 22.16 -29.31 -28.82
C THR A 195 23.10 -30.13 -27.96
N GLY A 196 22.61 -30.61 -26.84
CA GLY A 196 23.19 -31.66 -26.03
C GLY A 196 22.44 -32.94 -26.29
N SER A 197 22.67 -33.55 -27.43
CA SER A 197 22.38 -35.00 -27.63
C SER A 197 23.57 -35.77 -27.14
N ALA A 198 23.32 -36.61 -26.14
CA ALA A 198 24.15 -37.74 -25.87
C ALA A 198 23.97 -38.74 -27.04
N ASP A 199 25.03 -39.10 -27.74
CA ASP A 199 25.43 -40.50 -27.98
C ASP A 199 26.67 -40.56 -28.86
N SER A 200 27.63 -41.39 -28.36
CA SER A 200 28.51 -42.36 -29.03
C SER A 200 29.17 -42.06 -30.38
N ASP A 201 30.51 -42.12 -30.30
CA ASP A 201 31.45 -42.79 -31.21
C ASP A 201 31.33 -42.62 -32.73
N THR A 202 32.33 -42.06 -33.36
CA THR A 202 33.27 -42.73 -34.27
C THR A 202 34.01 -41.74 -35.19
N ASP A 203 35.31 -41.93 -35.32
CA ASP A 203 36.30 -41.41 -36.24
C ASP A 203 35.84 -40.84 -37.60
N SER A 204 36.48 -39.77 -38.01
CA SER A 204 37.23 -39.68 -39.27
C SER A 204 37.30 -38.25 -39.85
N ASP A 205 38.53 -37.76 -39.98
CA ASP A 205 39.12 -36.88 -41.00
C ASP A 205 38.22 -36.20 -42.04
N SER A 206 38.35 -34.87 -42.16
CA SER A 206 38.82 -34.22 -43.40
C SER A 206 38.53 -32.70 -43.44
N LYS A 207 39.57 -31.93 -43.67
CA LYS A 207 39.71 -30.60 -44.25
C LYS A 207 38.53 -30.11 -45.09
N SER A 208 38.16 -28.81 -44.95
CA SER A 208 38.38 -27.82 -46.01
C SER A 208 37.81 -26.44 -45.65
N SER A 209 38.60 -25.44 -45.98
CA SER A 209 38.41 -24.01 -45.97
C SER A 209 37.22 -23.52 -46.82
N SER A 210 36.56 -22.44 -46.40
CA SER A 210 36.44 -21.22 -47.26
C SER A 210 35.65 -20.14 -46.54
N ASP A 211 36.16 -18.90 -46.69
CA ASP A 211 35.60 -17.62 -46.30
C ASP A 211 34.20 -17.37 -46.86
N SER A 212 33.40 -16.65 -46.10
CA SER A 212 32.45 -15.66 -46.61
C SER A 212 31.99 -14.72 -45.47
N ASP A 213 32.40 -13.47 -45.56
CA ASP A 213 31.79 -12.33 -44.89
C ASP A 213 30.28 -12.29 -45.15
N THR A 214 29.49 -12.16 -44.12
CA THR A 214 28.20 -11.50 -44.19
C THR A 214 27.88 -10.95 -42.79
N SER A 215 28.00 -9.65 -42.64
CA SER A 215 27.50 -8.85 -41.55
C SER A 215 25.96 -8.96 -41.54
N SER A 216 25.45 -9.57 -40.52
CA SER A 216 24.06 -9.44 -40.12
C SER A 216 24.03 -9.04 -38.65
N ASP A 217 23.56 -7.83 -38.46
CA ASP A 217 23.13 -7.20 -37.24
C ASP A 217 22.07 -8.09 -36.59
N ASP A 218 22.48 -8.99 -35.74
CA ASP A 218 21.58 -9.80 -34.96
C ASP A 218 21.55 -9.26 -33.52
N SER A 219 20.64 -8.34 -33.28
CA SER A 219 20.23 -7.95 -31.93
C SER A 219 19.67 -9.18 -31.23
N SER A 220 20.56 -10.00 -30.67
CA SER A 220 20.16 -11.13 -29.83
C SER A 220 19.45 -10.58 -28.58
N SER A 221 18.15 -10.57 -28.63
CA SER A 221 17.26 -10.38 -27.50
C SER A 221 17.55 -11.50 -26.48
N SER A 222 18.38 -11.20 -25.49
CA SER A 222 18.64 -12.09 -24.36
C SER A 222 17.34 -12.37 -23.65
N LYS A 223 16.86 -13.62 -23.71
CA LYS A 223 15.65 -14.03 -23.03
C LYS A 223 15.99 -14.24 -21.55
N MET A 224 15.52 -13.35 -20.69
CA MET A 224 15.67 -13.51 -19.24
C MET A 224 14.72 -14.61 -18.75
N SER A 225 15.23 -15.55 -17.98
CA SER A 225 14.44 -16.58 -17.31
C SER A 225 14.65 -16.51 -15.79
N THR A 226 13.63 -16.80 -15.02
CA THR A 226 13.73 -16.91 -13.55
C THR A 226 14.54 -18.15 -13.21
N VAL A 227 15.66 -17.96 -12.51
CA VAL A 227 16.57 -19.08 -12.13
C VAL A 227 16.08 -19.78 -10.86
N LEU A 228 15.49 -19.03 -9.94
CA LEU A 228 14.92 -19.54 -8.71
C LEU A 228 13.43 -19.20 -8.68
N ASP A 229 12.60 -20.22 -8.53
CA ASP A 229 11.16 -20.02 -8.34
C ASP A 229 10.90 -19.57 -6.90
N VAL A 230 10.73 -18.27 -6.72
CA VAL A 230 10.36 -17.64 -5.43
C VAL A 230 8.86 -17.60 -5.20
N THR A 231 8.06 -18.14 -6.10
CA THR A 231 6.59 -18.00 -6.08
C THR A 231 6.00 -18.63 -4.82
N SER A 232 6.36 -19.88 -4.54
CA SER A 232 5.86 -20.60 -3.37
C SER A 232 6.26 -19.93 -2.04
N TYR A 233 7.47 -19.38 -1.97
CA TYR A 233 7.97 -18.63 -0.82
C TYR A 233 7.18 -17.34 -0.62
N ASN A 234 6.92 -16.59 -1.69
CA ASN A 234 6.16 -15.35 -1.63
C ASN A 234 4.68 -15.59 -1.28
N GLU A 235 4.08 -16.67 -1.73
CA GLU A 235 2.73 -17.08 -1.32
C GLU A 235 2.68 -17.43 0.16
N ALA A 236 3.69 -18.16 0.66
CA ALA A 236 3.82 -18.48 2.07
C ALA A 236 4.00 -17.21 2.92
N LEU A 237 4.86 -16.26 2.51
CA LEU A 237 4.99 -14.94 3.17
C LEU A 237 3.69 -14.16 3.19
N LYS A 238 2.95 -14.14 2.09
CA LYS A 238 1.67 -13.44 1.99
C LYS A 238 0.62 -14.02 2.94
N THR A 239 0.63 -15.33 3.11
CA THR A 239 -0.24 -16.05 4.06
C THR A 239 0.14 -15.73 5.49
N LEU A 240 1.43 -15.85 5.83
CA LEU A 240 2.00 -15.50 7.12
C LEU A 240 1.68 -14.05 7.51
N CYS A 241 1.83 -13.10 6.59
CA CYS A 241 1.52 -11.70 6.86
C CYS A 241 0.07 -11.47 7.28
N LYS A 242 -0.88 -12.22 6.70
CA LYS A 242 -2.29 -12.17 7.08
C LYS A 242 -2.50 -12.74 8.50
N GLU A 243 -1.89 -13.89 8.80
CA GLU A 243 -1.98 -14.55 10.10
C GLU A 243 -1.40 -13.67 11.21
N GLU A 244 -0.21 -13.15 10.99
CA GLU A 244 0.51 -12.31 11.94
C GLU A 244 0.02 -10.85 11.96
N LYS A 245 -0.94 -10.47 11.12
CA LYS A 245 -1.49 -9.11 11.01
C LYS A 245 -0.41 -8.05 10.74
N VAL A 246 0.61 -8.41 9.97
CA VAL A 246 1.62 -7.51 9.42
C VAL A 246 1.32 -7.20 7.96
N LYS A 247 1.90 -6.13 7.43
CA LYS A 247 1.63 -5.70 6.06
C LYS A 247 2.59 -6.37 5.08
N TYR A 248 2.03 -7.02 4.06
CA TYR A 248 2.80 -7.52 2.92
C TYR A 248 2.98 -6.43 1.87
N VAL A 249 4.20 -6.24 1.39
CA VAL A 249 4.57 -5.33 0.30
C VAL A 249 4.93 -6.17 -0.91
N ASP A 250 4.07 -6.16 -1.90
CA ASP A 250 4.25 -6.95 -3.12
C ASP A 250 5.16 -6.21 -4.12
N THR A 251 6.31 -6.78 -4.38
CA THR A 251 7.29 -6.31 -5.38
C THR A 251 7.55 -7.36 -6.47
N THR A 252 6.70 -8.40 -6.55
CA THR A 252 6.89 -9.52 -7.47
C THR A 252 6.74 -9.15 -8.94
N ASP A 253 6.11 -8.03 -9.23
CA ASP A 253 5.95 -7.45 -10.58
C ASP A 253 7.18 -6.66 -11.05
N LEU A 254 8.19 -6.46 -10.20
CA LEU A 254 9.44 -5.80 -10.58
C LEU A 254 10.36 -6.79 -11.32
N THR A 255 9.96 -7.17 -12.52
CA THR A 255 10.63 -8.19 -13.36
C THR A 255 11.22 -7.63 -14.66
N ASP A 256 11.18 -6.31 -14.85
CA ASP A 256 11.79 -5.69 -16.04
C ASP A 256 13.29 -5.93 -16.09
N ALA A 257 13.82 -6.19 -17.28
CA ALA A 257 15.24 -6.45 -17.47
C ALA A 257 16.16 -5.32 -16.99
N SER A 258 15.69 -4.07 -17.05
CA SER A 258 16.44 -2.89 -16.58
C SER A 258 16.63 -2.85 -15.05
N TYR A 259 15.86 -3.63 -14.32
CA TYR A 259 15.97 -3.75 -12.87
C TYR A 259 17.11 -4.66 -12.41
N TYR A 260 17.70 -5.42 -13.34
CA TYR A 260 18.75 -6.40 -13.04
C TYR A 260 20.01 -6.10 -13.84
N GLY A 261 21.15 -6.40 -13.24
CA GLY A 261 22.44 -6.34 -13.90
C GLY A 261 22.62 -7.47 -14.92
N GLU A 262 23.74 -7.44 -15.62
CA GLU A 262 24.07 -8.45 -16.64
C GLU A 262 24.12 -9.89 -16.08
N ASP A 263 24.39 -10.04 -14.79
CA ASP A 263 24.40 -11.32 -14.09
C ASP A 263 22.98 -11.85 -13.73
N GLY A 264 21.93 -11.07 -14.00
CA GLY A 264 20.55 -11.39 -13.67
C GLY A 264 20.26 -11.50 -12.16
N SER A 265 21.26 -11.36 -11.31
CA SER A 265 21.15 -11.51 -9.86
C SER A 265 21.33 -10.22 -9.09
N THR A 266 22.14 -9.29 -9.60
CA THR A 266 22.36 -7.98 -8.99
C THR A 266 21.23 -7.02 -9.36
N MET A 267 20.59 -6.43 -8.37
CA MET A 267 19.54 -5.44 -8.62
C MET A 267 20.15 -4.05 -8.83
N THR A 268 19.64 -3.37 -9.86
CA THR A 268 20.10 -2.02 -10.23
C THR A 268 19.47 -0.93 -9.36
N LYS A 269 19.97 0.29 -9.48
CA LYS A 269 19.35 1.47 -8.85
C LYS A 269 17.88 1.62 -9.24
N ALA A 270 17.51 1.35 -10.50
CA ALA A 270 16.13 1.43 -10.98
C ALA A 270 15.20 0.46 -10.23
N TYR A 271 15.66 -0.75 -9.91
CA TYR A 271 14.92 -1.68 -9.05
C TYR A 271 14.63 -1.05 -7.67
N TYR A 272 15.64 -0.50 -7.02
CA TYR A 272 15.50 0.07 -5.68
C TYR A 272 14.62 1.32 -5.67
N GLU A 273 14.64 2.13 -6.72
CA GLU A 273 13.72 3.27 -6.92
C GLU A 273 12.27 2.80 -7.10
N ALA A 274 12.04 1.73 -7.85
CA ALA A 274 10.71 1.14 -7.99
C ALA A 274 10.25 0.47 -6.69
N CYS A 275 11.13 -0.28 -6.04
CA CYS A 275 10.82 -0.99 -4.78
C CYS A 275 10.48 -0.01 -3.65
N ILE A 276 11.25 1.07 -3.48
CA ILE A 276 10.95 2.06 -2.43
C ILE A 276 9.60 2.75 -2.66
N ASN A 277 9.20 2.99 -3.91
CA ASN A 277 7.88 3.55 -4.22
C ASN A 277 6.75 2.62 -3.77
N LYS A 278 6.88 1.31 -3.98
CA LYS A 278 5.92 0.31 -3.47
C LYS A 278 5.87 0.26 -1.93
N ILE A 279 7.03 0.35 -1.29
CA ILE A 279 7.12 0.43 0.17
C ILE A 279 6.41 1.70 0.67
N LEU A 280 6.68 2.86 0.05
CA LEU A 280 6.05 4.13 0.41
C LEU A 280 4.53 4.09 0.21
N GLU A 281 4.06 3.51 -0.89
CA GLU A 281 2.62 3.32 -1.14
C GLU A 281 1.97 2.44 -0.05
N ALA A 282 2.59 1.33 0.30
CA ALA A 282 2.06 0.43 1.33
C ALA A 282 2.08 1.05 2.73
N ALA A 283 3.16 1.78 3.06
CA ALA A 283 3.41 2.31 4.40
C ALA A 283 2.75 3.68 4.66
N PHE A 284 2.50 4.47 3.60
CA PHE A 284 2.01 5.85 3.69
C PHE A 284 0.83 6.12 2.75
N ARG A 285 -0.05 5.14 2.58
CA ARG A 285 -1.19 5.17 1.66
C ARG A 285 -2.04 6.46 1.76
N ASN A 286 -2.18 7.02 2.95
CA ASN A 286 -2.99 8.24 3.16
C ASN A 286 -2.43 9.48 2.43
N TYR A 287 -1.14 9.47 2.05
CA TYR A 287 -0.47 10.56 1.34
C TYR A 287 -0.27 10.28 -0.16
N VAL A 288 -0.53 9.04 -0.61
CA VAL A 288 -0.27 8.61 -2.00
C VAL A 288 -1.54 8.63 -2.85
N ILE A 289 -2.72 8.48 -2.24
CA ILE A 289 -4.01 8.32 -2.94
C ILE A 289 -4.71 9.67 -3.20
N GLN A 290 -4.15 10.78 -2.75
CA GLN A 290 -4.72 12.13 -3.00
C GLN A 290 -4.18 12.76 -4.28
#